data_c1317021439b1cf897f0c6cc7c55fc8b
#
_entry.id   c1317021439b1cf897f0c6cc7c55fc8b
#
_cell.length_a   1.000
_cell.length_b   1.000
_cell.length_c   1.000
_cell.angle_alpha   90.00
_cell.angle_beta   90.00
_cell.angle_gamma   90.00
#
_symmetry.space_group_name_H-M   'P 1'
#
loop_
_entity.id
_entity.type
_entity.pdbx_description
1 polymer ?
#
loop_
_entity_poly.entity_id
_entity_poly.type
_entity_poly.pdbx_seq_one_letter_code
_entity_poly.pdbx_strand_id
1 'polypeptide(L)'
;LLCNKPLINYTIEEALKSKYLDKIILSTDDKKIAQITNKFGITVPFMRPKKLAKDNSPMLPVIKHLLNKLEKDYSYDPEIIILLQPTSPLRTVKHINEAIKKFLKSKSDSLVSVTKLPHNMNPYSIMKLERNGNLKKFLKYDEKKNLRQLKPIFYARNGAAIYITTKKTIFKKNSFFGDTILPYFMSKIDSIDIDDQLDWIFAETIIKNLKNLWKIK
;
A
#
# COMPACT_ATOMS: atom_id res chain seq x y z
N LEU A 1 1.03 -4.47 -19.44
CA LEU A 1 0.67 -3.04 -19.53
C LEU A 1 -0.78 -2.86 -19.10
N LEU A 2 -1.04 -1.97 -18.16
CA LEU A 2 -2.38 -1.57 -17.75
C LEU A 2 -2.81 -0.37 -18.62
N CYS A 3 -3.86 -0.50 -19.43
CA CYS A 3 -4.28 0.53 -20.40
C CYS A 3 -3.10 1.09 -21.24
N ASN A 4 -2.29 0.20 -21.80
CA ASN A 4 -1.08 0.52 -22.59
C ASN A 4 0.04 1.26 -21.85
N LYS A 5 -0.01 1.32 -20.52
CA LYS A 5 0.98 1.97 -19.67
C LYS A 5 1.62 0.95 -18.71
N PRO A 6 2.95 0.97 -18.49
CA PRO A 6 3.57 0.17 -17.43
C PRO A 6 2.93 0.47 -16.06
N LEU A 7 2.66 -0.57 -15.28
CA LEU A 7 1.97 -0.44 -13.99
C LEU A 7 2.67 0.54 -13.04
N ILE A 8 4.01 0.49 -13.00
CA ILE A 8 4.82 1.38 -12.15
C ILE A 8 4.62 2.87 -12.46
N ASN A 9 4.28 3.22 -13.71
CA ASN A 9 4.14 4.61 -14.12
C ASN A 9 2.99 5.32 -13.41
N TYR A 10 1.90 4.60 -13.08
CA TYR A 10 0.78 5.18 -12.32
C TYR A 10 1.26 5.69 -10.96
N THR A 11 2.07 4.91 -10.27
CA THR A 11 2.64 5.31 -8.98
C THR A 11 3.62 6.46 -9.10
N ILE A 12 4.51 6.40 -10.08
CA ILE A 12 5.54 7.42 -10.31
C ILE A 12 4.92 8.77 -10.63
N GLU A 13 3.99 8.81 -11.59
CA GLU A 13 3.33 10.05 -12.02
C GLU A 13 2.60 10.74 -10.86
N GLU A 14 1.92 9.96 -10.00
CA GLU A 14 1.23 10.55 -8.85
C GLU A 14 2.19 10.96 -7.74
N ALA A 15 3.26 10.22 -7.52
CA ALA A 15 4.29 10.59 -6.56
C ALA A 15 5.02 11.89 -6.96
N LEU A 16 5.36 12.06 -8.23
CA LEU A 16 6.03 13.26 -8.76
C LEU A 16 5.19 14.54 -8.61
N LYS A 17 3.86 14.42 -8.59
CA LYS A 17 2.95 15.56 -8.35
C LYS A 17 2.92 16.00 -6.87
N SER A 18 3.45 15.20 -5.96
CA SER A 18 3.40 15.51 -4.53
C SER A 18 4.46 16.52 -4.14
N LYS A 19 4.02 17.61 -3.53
CA LYS A 19 4.91 18.65 -2.98
C LYS A 19 5.47 18.34 -1.60
N TYR A 20 5.14 17.18 -1.05
CA TYR A 20 5.57 16.73 0.28
C TYR A 20 6.63 15.63 0.22
N LEU A 21 7.02 15.20 -0.98
CA LEU A 21 8.07 14.21 -1.18
C LEU A 21 9.36 14.93 -1.59
N ASP A 22 10.37 14.88 -0.72
CA ASP A 22 11.69 15.47 -1.01
C ASP A 22 12.46 14.63 -2.03
N LYS A 23 12.32 13.31 -1.95
CA LYS A 23 13.02 12.38 -2.83
C LYS A 23 12.17 11.15 -3.13
N ILE A 24 12.13 10.77 -4.40
CA ILE A 24 11.48 9.55 -4.86
C ILE A 24 12.57 8.58 -5.29
N ILE A 25 12.56 7.37 -4.72
CA ILE A 25 13.59 6.37 -4.94
C ILE A 25 12.92 5.07 -5.33
N LEU A 26 13.37 4.48 -6.43
CA LEU A 26 12.97 3.15 -6.82
C LEU A 26 14.02 2.12 -6.39
N SER A 27 13.54 1.04 -5.77
CA SER A 27 14.34 -0.15 -5.52
C SER A 27 13.84 -1.28 -6.42
N THR A 28 14.66 -1.71 -7.36
CA THR A 28 14.35 -2.80 -8.30
C THR A 28 15.63 -3.61 -8.63
N ASP A 29 15.45 -4.86 -9.00
CA ASP A 29 16.50 -5.73 -9.58
C ASP A 29 16.35 -5.86 -11.11
N ASP A 30 15.25 -5.33 -11.67
CA ASP A 30 14.97 -5.36 -13.11
C ASP A 30 15.52 -4.10 -13.80
N LYS A 31 16.45 -4.32 -14.73
CA LYS A 31 17.06 -3.25 -15.53
C LYS A 31 16.06 -2.53 -16.43
N LYS A 32 15.03 -3.23 -16.94
CA LYS A 32 13.98 -2.62 -17.77
C LYS A 32 13.14 -1.66 -16.96
N ILE A 33 12.76 -2.04 -15.73
CA ILE A 33 12.03 -1.17 -14.82
C ILE A 33 12.89 0.05 -14.47
N ALA A 34 14.17 -0.13 -14.17
CA ALA A 34 15.10 0.97 -13.93
C ALA A 34 15.18 1.94 -15.12
N GLN A 35 15.26 1.42 -16.35
CA GLN A 35 15.27 2.25 -17.57
C GLN A 35 13.97 3.03 -17.78
N ILE A 36 12.81 2.41 -17.48
CA ILE A 36 11.52 3.08 -17.56
C ILE A 36 11.47 4.26 -16.58
N THR A 37 11.93 4.06 -15.36
CA THR A 37 11.87 5.08 -14.31
C THR A 37 12.84 6.23 -14.54
N ASN A 38 13.99 5.98 -15.16
CA ASN A 38 14.93 7.04 -15.55
C ASN A 38 14.31 8.09 -16.48
N LYS A 39 13.35 7.70 -17.34
CA LYS A 39 12.61 8.64 -18.19
C LYS A 39 11.79 9.67 -17.42
N PHE A 40 11.47 9.40 -16.15
CA PHE A 40 10.77 10.31 -15.25
C PHE A 40 11.73 11.10 -14.34
N GLY A 41 13.03 11.00 -14.54
CA GLY A 41 14.03 11.65 -13.69
C GLY A 41 14.18 11.00 -12.31
N ILE A 42 13.61 9.80 -12.10
CA ILE A 42 13.72 9.08 -10.84
C ILE A 42 15.00 8.27 -10.82
N THR A 43 15.80 8.48 -9.80
CA THR A 43 17.05 7.79 -9.63
C THR A 43 16.83 6.38 -9.07
N VAL A 44 17.39 5.37 -9.73
CA VAL A 44 17.63 4.05 -9.14
C VAL A 44 19.08 4.06 -8.64
N PRO A 45 19.33 4.33 -7.36
CA PRO A 45 20.69 4.58 -6.88
C PRO A 45 21.59 3.34 -7.00
N PHE A 46 20.99 2.16 -6.89
CA PHE A 46 21.63 0.86 -7.06
C PHE A 46 20.59 -0.21 -7.35
N MET A 47 21.01 -1.28 -8.00
CA MET A 47 20.15 -2.44 -8.24
C MET A 47 19.94 -3.23 -6.94
N ARG A 48 18.71 -3.67 -6.71
CA ARG A 48 18.37 -4.53 -5.58
C ARG A 48 19.07 -5.87 -5.70
N PRO A 49 19.72 -6.39 -4.65
CA PRO A 49 20.28 -7.72 -4.67
C PRO A 49 19.22 -8.80 -4.93
N LYS A 50 19.54 -9.77 -5.79
CA LYS A 50 18.61 -10.87 -6.15
C LYS A 50 18.03 -11.61 -4.94
N LYS A 51 18.78 -11.75 -3.84
CA LYS A 51 18.29 -12.35 -2.59
C LYS A 51 17.13 -11.62 -1.95
N LEU A 52 16.94 -10.32 -2.26
CA LEU A 52 15.85 -9.47 -1.77
C LEU A 52 14.76 -9.22 -2.83
N ALA A 53 14.85 -9.91 -3.97
CA ALA A 53 13.93 -9.74 -5.11
C ALA A 53 13.20 -11.05 -5.49
N LYS A 54 13.16 -12.01 -4.58
CA LYS A 54 12.38 -13.24 -4.76
C LYS A 54 10.89 -12.93 -4.48
N ASP A 55 9.97 -13.70 -5.07
CA ASP A 55 8.53 -13.53 -4.91
C ASP A 55 8.09 -13.57 -3.44
N ASN A 56 8.78 -14.34 -2.61
CA ASN A 56 8.51 -14.45 -1.18
C ASN A 56 9.39 -13.53 -0.30
N SER A 57 10.13 -12.58 -0.90
CA SER A 57 10.99 -11.66 -0.13
C SER A 57 10.13 -10.66 0.65
N PRO A 58 10.22 -10.62 2.00
CA PRO A 58 9.49 -9.65 2.79
C PRO A 58 9.97 -8.22 2.44
N MET A 59 9.03 -7.27 2.43
CA MET A 59 9.34 -5.87 2.08
C MET A 59 10.24 -5.17 3.09
N LEU A 60 10.13 -5.50 4.38
CA LEU A 60 10.90 -4.84 5.44
C LEU A 60 12.43 -4.97 5.28
N PRO A 61 13.00 -6.16 5.01
CA PRO A 61 14.43 -6.30 4.68
C PRO A 61 14.84 -5.48 3.45
N VAL A 62 13.97 -5.36 2.43
CA VAL A 62 14.23 -4.54 1.23
C VAL A 62 14.41 -3.08 1.61
N ILE A 63 13.50 -2.54 2.41
CA ILE A 63 13.56 -1.14 2.85
C ILE A 63 14.74 -0.88 3.77
N LYS A 64 15.04 -1.80 4.71
CA LYS A 64 16.24 -1.68 5.56
C LYS A 64 17.54 -1.66 4.74
N HIS A 65 17.63 -2.54 3.74
CA HIS A 65 18.78 -2.55 2.83
C HIS A 65 18.91 -1.23 2.07
N LEU A 66 17.77 -0.71 1.56
CA LEU A 66 17.73 0.57 0.86
C LEU A 66 18.22 1.71 1.75
N LEU A 67 17.66 1.84 2.95
CA LEU A 67 18.00 2.92 3.89
C LEU A 67 19.48 2.87 4.30
N ASN A 68 20.00 1.69 4.65
CA ASN A 68 21.40 1.52 5.02
C ASN A 68 22.36 1.92 3.87
N LYS A 69 22.00 1.57 2.63
CA LYS A 69 22.82 1.97 1.49
C LYS A 69 22.74 3.45 1.17
N LEU A 70 21.56 4.05 1.29
CA LEU A 70 21.39 5.49 1.09
C LEU A 70 22.19 6.30 2.12
N GLU A 71 22.18 5.89 3.38
CA GLU A 71 22.97 6.52 4.42
C GLU A 71 24.48 6.37 4.16
N LYS A 72 24.92 5.13 3.90
CA LYS A 72 26.34 4.81 3.75
C LYS A 72 26.97 5.39 2.47
N ASP A 73 26.29 5.17 1.32
CA ASP A 73 26.90 5.40 0.00
C ASP A 73 26.52 6.77 -0.58
N TYR A 74 25.47 7.43 -0.04
CA TYR A 74 24.92 8.69 -0.58
C TYR A 74 24.75 9.78 0.47
N SER A 75 25.14 9.54 1.72
CA SER A 75 24.98 10.47 2.84
C SER A 75 23.54 11.01 2.97
N TYR A 76 22.54 10.16 2.63
CA TYR A 76 21.14 10.50 2.67
C TYR A 76 20.41 9.67 3.72
N ASP A 77 19.97 10.33 4.78
CA ASP A 77 19.33 9.72 5.95
C ASP A 77 17.92 10.29 6.17
N PRO A 78 16.88 9.71 5.50
CA PRO A 78 15.52 10.18 5.66
C PRO A 78 14.93 9.80 7.02
N GLU A 79 14.27 10.74 7.67
CA GLU A 79 13.56 10.50 8.93
C GLU A 79 12.23 9.76 8.69
N ILE A 80 11.47 10.17 7.65
CA ILE A 80 10.16 9.64 7.30
C ILE A 80 10.24 8.88 5.98
N ILE A 81 9.72 7.67 5.99
CA ILE A 81 9.66 6.79 4.85
C ILE A 81 8.21 6.59 4.41
N ILE A 82 7.96 6.78 3.13
CA ILE A 82 6.66 6.56 2.51
C ILE A 82 6.80 5.44 1.49
N LEU A 83 6.18 4.30 1.77
CA LEU A 83 6.12 3.17 0.86
C LEU A 83 4.87 3.27 -0.01
N LEU A 84 5.07 3.28 -1.32
CA LEU A 84 4.03 3.31 -2.34
C LEU A 84 4.23 2.11 -3.27
N GLN A 85 3.45 1.05 -3.11
CA GLN A 85 3.55 -0.10 -4.02
C GLN A 85 2.89 0.21 -5.37
N PRO A 86 3.44 -0.30 -6.48
CA PRO A 86 2.89 -0.08 -7.82
C PRO A 86 1.57 -0.82 -8.07
N THR A 87 1.25 -1.82 -7.27
CA THR A 87 0.03 -2.62 -7.37
C THR A 87 -1.26 -1.85 -7.06
N SER A 88 -1.15 -0.61 -6.56
CA SER A 88 -2.29 0.28 -6.27
C SER A 88 -2.38 1.44 -7.30
N PRO A 89 -2.78 1.18 -8.56
CA PRO A 89 -2.71 2.17 -9.65
C PRO A 89 -3.73 3.31 -9.55
N LEU A 90 -4.77 3.15 -8.71
CA LEU A 90 -5.82 4.16 -8.51
C LEU A 90 -5.52 5.13 -7.37
N ARG A 91 -4.37 4.98 -6.70
CA ARG A 91 -3.88 5.95 -5.72
C ARG A 91 -3.50 7.25 -6.43
N THR A 92 -4.01 8.37 -5.93
CA THR A 92 -3.75 9.71 -6.49
C THR A 92 -2.81 10.54 -5.61
N VAL A 93 -2.25 11.62 -6.17
CA VAL A 93 -1.47 12.60 -5.42
C VAL A 93 -2.27 13.22 -4.26
N LYS A 94 -3.59 13.35 -4.38
CA LYS A 94 -4.46 13.81 -3.29
C LYS A 94 -4.35 12.88 -2.09
N HIS A 95 -4.46 11.57 -2.31
CA HIS A 95 -4.32 10.57 -1.25
C HIS A 95 -2.94 10.63 -0.58
N ILE A 96 -1.87 10.75 -1.37
CA ILE A 96 -0.50 10.87 -0.87
C ILE A 96 -0.37 12.11 0.02
N ASN A 97 -0.79 13.27 -0.47
CA ASN A 97 -0.65 14.55 0.24
C ASN A 97 -1.51 14.61 1.51
N GLU A 98 -2.73 14.07 1.48
CA GLU A 98 -3.61 14.02 2.65
C GLU A 98 -3.06 13.09 3.73
N ALA A 99 -2.56 11.91 3.33
CA ALA A 99 -1.94 10.96 4.24
C ALA A 99 -0.70 11.55 4.93
N ILE A 100 0.18 12.21 4.15
CA ILE A 100 1.38 12.88 4.71
C ILE A 100 0.96 13.99 5.68
N LYS A 101 0.05 14.87 5.29
CA LYS A 101 -0.44 15.94 6.18
C LYS A 101 -1.04 15.38 7.46
N LYS A 102 -1.82 14.30 7.37
CA LYS A 102 -2.43 13.65 8.53
C LYS A 102 -1.36 13.08 9.45
N PHE A 103 -0.35 12.42 8.89
CA PHE A 103 0.76 11.86 9.65
C PHE A 103 1.58 12.95 10.36
N LEU A 104 1.98 13.99 9.64
CA LEU A 104 2.78 15.10 10.20
C LEU A 104 2.08 15.87 11.33
N LYS A 105 0.74 15.92 11.29
CA LYS A 105 -0.07 16.54 12.36
C LYS A 105 -0.27 15.63 13.57
N SER A 106 0.06 14.37 13.45
CA SER A 106 -0.13 13.37 14.52
C SER A 106 1.18 13.14 15.28
N LYS A 107 1.05 12.49 16.43
CA LYS A 107 2.22 11.93 17.18
C LYS A 107 2.33 10.43 16.96
N SER A 108 1.72 9.89 15.90
CA SER A 108 1.69 8.45 15.64
C SER A 108 3.01 7.96 15.04
N ASP A 109 3.38 6.72 15.34
CA ASP A 109 4.61 6.10 14.86
C ASP A 109 4.53 5.69 13.38
N SER A 110 3.31 5.45 12.91
CA SER A 110 3.05 5.03 11.53
C SER A 110 1.65 5.41 11.06
N LEU A 111 1.46 5.44 9.74
CA LEU A 111 0.16 5.59 9.10
C LEU A 111 0.00 4.50 8.04
N VAL A 112 -1.20 3.95 7.95
CA VAL A 112 -1.55 2.88 7.00
C VAL A 112 -2.83 3.23 6.27
N SER A 113 -2.80 3.14 4.95
CA SER A 113 -4.02 3.24 4.17
C SER A 113 -4.89 2.00 4.36
N VAL A 114 -6.17 2.24 4.53
CA VAL A 114 -7.18 1.21 4.81
C VAL A 114 -8.47 1.47 4.05
N THR A 115 -9.20 0.40 3.78
CA THR A 115 -10.56 0.47 3.22
C THR A 115 -11.55 -0.24 4.13
N LYS A 116 -12.80 0.20 4.11
CA LYS A 116 -13.88 -0.43 4.87
C LYS A 116 -14.15 -1.82 4.30
N LEU A 117 -14.15 -2.84 5.16
CA LEU A 117 -14.47 -4.20 4.77
C LEU A 117 -15.93 -4.32 4.31
N PRO A 118 -16.18 -5.04 3.20
CA PRO A 118 -17.52 -5.46 2.82
C PRO A 118 -18.17 -6.29 3.91
N HIS A 119 -19.50 -6.23 4.00
CA HIS A 119 -20.26 -6.92 5.03
C HIS A 119 -20.02 -8.44 5.07
N ASN A 120 -19.92 -9.08 3.91
CA ASN A 120 -19.66 -10.51 3.78
C ASN A 120 -18.24 -10.92 4.21
N MET A 121 -17.29 -9.99 4.23
CA MET A 121 -15.90 -10.19 4.71
C MET A 121 -15.70 -9.72 6.16
N ASN A 122 -16.78 -9.33 6.86
CA ASN A 122 -16.69 -8.98 8.26
C ASN A 122 -16.22 -10.20 9.10
N PRO A 123 -15.26 -10.05 10.02
CA PRO A 123 -14.74 -11.16 10.84
C PRO A 123 -15.81 -12.01 11.53
N TYR A 124 -16.94 -11.40 11.86
CA TYR A 124 -18.10 -12.13 12.43
C TYR A 124 -18.90 -12.93 11.37
N SER A 125 -18.61 -12.78 10.10
CA SER A 125 -19.20 -13.56 9.00
C SER A 125 -18.25 -14.61 8.45
N ILE A 126 -16.96 -14.55 8.81
CA ILE A 126 -15.93 -15.46 8.32
C ILE A 126 -16.01 -16.79 9.05
N MET A 127 -15.89 -17.87 8.28
CA MET A 127 -15.85 -19.24 8.76
C MET A 127 -14.47 -19.83 8.52
N LYS A 128 -14.01 -20.68 9.42
CA LYS A 128 -12.77 -21.44 9.27
C LYS A 128 -13.11 -22.89 8.94
N LEU A 129 -12.42 -23.46 7.95
CA LEU A 129 -12.50 -24.89 7.65
C LEU A 129 -11.64 -25.65 8.66
N GLU A 130 -12.25 -26.63 9.34
CA GLU A 130 -11.56 -27.55 10.25
C GLU A 130 -11.04 -28.79 9.49
N ARG A 131 -10.13 -29.54 10.10
CA ARG A 131 -9.52 -30.75 9.50
C ARG A 131 -10.55 -31.83 9.15
N ASN A 132 -11.68 -31.87 9.85
CA ASN A 132 -12.79 -32.81 9.62
C ASN A 132 -13.73 -32.40 8.47
N GLY A 133 -13.42 -31.31 7.74
CA GLY A 133 -14.24 -30.80 6.67
C GLY A 133 -15.40 -29.90 7.09
N ASN A 134 -15.61 -29.67 8.37
CA ASN A 134 -16.68 -28.81 8.87
C ASN A 134 -16.25 -27.35 8.93
N LEU A 135 -17.23 -26.44 8.79
CA LEU A 135 -17.02 -25.00 8.98
C LEU A 135 -17.30 -24.62 10.43
N LYS A 136 -16.42 -23.79 10.99
CA LYS A 136 -16.57 -23.21 12.31
C LYS A 136 -16.48 -21.70 12.25
N LYS A 137 -17.29 -21.01 13.05
CA LYS A 137 -17.21 -19.53 13.18
C LYS A 137 -15.79 -19.13 13.59
N PHE A 138 -15.20 -18.17 12.86
CA PHE A 138 -13.85 -17.65 13.17
C PHE A 138 -13.84 -16.91 14.50
N LEU A 139 -14.84 -16.04 14.72
CA LEU A 139 -15.05 -15.36 16.00
C LEU A 139 -16.36 -15.81 16.65
N LYS A 140 -16.34 -15.99 17.97
CA LYS A 140 -17.57 -16.16 18.76
C LYS A 140 -18.32 -14.81 18.74
N TYR A 141 -19.59 -14.85 18.44
CA TYR A 141 -20.45 -13.68 18.38
C TYR A 141 -21.83 -14.02 18.95
N ASP A 142 -22.41 -13.08 19.69
CA ASP A 142 -23.76 -13.19 20.21
C ASP A 142 -24.75 -13.15 19.05
N GLU A 143 -25.48 -14.22 18.82
CA GLU A 143 -26.44 -14.34 17.69
C GLU A 143 -27.58 -13.32 17.78
N LYS A 144 -27.92 -12.85 18.96
CA LYS A 144 -28.89 -11.77 19.16
C LYS A 144 -28.48 -10.43 18.52
N LYS A 145 -27.17 -10.27 18.27
CA LYS A 145 -26.57 -9.11 17.57
C LYS A 145 -26.24 -9.38 16.10
N ASN A 146 -26.81 -10.40 15.49
CA ASN A 146 -26.45 -10.83 14.14
C ASN A 146 -27.03 -9.94 13.03
N LEU A 147 -27.75 -8.88 13.39
CA LEU A 147 -28.23 -7.88 12.45
C LEU A 147 -27.06 -7.15 11.79
N ARG A 148 -27.10 -7.02 10.47
CA ARG A 148 -26.06 -6.37 9.66
C ARG A 148 -25.65 -5.00 10.21
N GLN A 149 -26.61 -4.23 10.70
CA GLN A 149 -26.43 -2.87 11.23
C GLN A 149 -25.71 -2.82 12.58
N LEU A 150 -25.75 -3.94 13.34
CA LEU A 150 -25.15 -4.00 14.68
C LEU A 150 -23.73 -4.57 14.68
N LYS A 151 -23.24 -5.10 13.54
CA LYS A 151 -21.88 -5.60 13.43
C LYS A 151 -20.89 -4.45 13.47
N PRO A 152 -19.79 -4.56 14.23
CA PRO A 152 -18.73 -3.56 14.22
C PRO A 152 -18.17 -3.35 12.81
N ILE A 153 -17.78 -2.12 12.52
CA ILE A 153 -17.11 -1.79 11.26
C ILE A 153 -15.63 -2.19 11.37
N PHE A 154 -15.18 -2.97 10.41
CA PHE A 154 -13.78 -3.33 10.27
C PHE A 154 -13.18 -2.71 9.03
N TYR A 155 -11.86 -2.53 9.09
CA TYR A 155 -11.07 -1.99 7.99
C TYR A 155 -9.95 -2.97 7.66
N ALA A 156 -9.69 -3.17 6.38
CA ALA A 156 -8.56 -3.93 5.88
C ALA A 156 -7.49 -2.98 5.35
N ARG A 157 -6.23 -3.38 5.44
CA ARG A 157 -5.16 -2.76 4.67
C ARG A 157 -5.41 -3.01 3.19
N ASN A 158 -5.20 -2.00 2.36
CA ASN A 158 -5.40 -2.08 0.92
C ASN A 158 -4.05 -2.20 0.19
N GLY A 159 -3.37 -3.32 0.41
CA GLY A 159 -1.99 -3.47 -0.01
C GLY A 159 -1.07 -2.50 0.73
N ALA A 160 -0.03 -2.02 0.06
CA ALA A 160 0.72 -0.87 0.52
C ALA A 160 0.45 0.33 -0.40
N ALA A 161 -0.83 0.69 -0.57
CA ALA A 161 -1.19 1.88 -1.32
C ALA A 161 -0.49 3.11 -0.72
N ILE A 162 -0.54 3.29 0.62
CA ILE A 162 0.25 4.29 1.33
C ILE A 162 0.59 3.76 2.72
N TYR A 163 1.87 3.49 2.96
CA TYR A 163 2.41 3.28 4.30
C TYR A 163 3.40 4.39 4.61
N ILE A 164 3.22 5.06 5.75
CA ILE A 164 4.13 6.08 6.26
C ILE A 164 4.65 5.59 7.60
N THR A 165 5.96 5.69 7.79
CA THR A 165 6.61 5.29 9.04
C THR A 165 7.91 6.07 9.22
N THR A 166 8.49 6.02 10.42
CA THR A 166 9.79 6.63 10.68
C THR A 166 10.92 5.62 10.53
N LYS A 167 12.13 6.08 10.19
CA LYS A 167 13.34 5.25 10.22
C LYS A 167 13.52 4.60 11.60
N LYS A 168 13.25 5.35 12.67
CA LYS A 168 13.27 4.84 14.05
C LYS A 168 12.34 3.63 14.25
N THR A 169 11.11 3.69 13.75
CA THR A 169 10.15 2.57 13.83
C THR A 169 10.66 1.35 13.07
N ILE A 170 11.14 1.52 11.84
CA ILE A 170 11.68 0.44 11.00
C ILE A 170 12.81 -0.30 11.70
N PHE A 171 13.76 0.42 12.30
CA PHE A 171 14.93 -0.21 12.89
C PHE A 171 14.71 -0.69 14.31
N LYS A 172 14.03 0.10 15.17
CA LYS A 172 13.82 -0.26 16.58
C LYS A 172 12.73 -1.31 16.78
N LYS A 173 11.61 -1.20 16.02
CA LYS A 173 10.48 -2.14 16.14
C LYS A 173 10.59 -3.32 15.17
N ASN A 174 11.54 -3.29 14.24
CA ASN A 174 11.65 -4.28 13.15
C ASN A 174 10.32 -4.45 12.38
N SER A 175 9.61 -3.35 12.13
CA SER A 175 8.26 -3.32 11.56
C SER A 175 8.02 -2.01 10.82
N PHE A 176 7.07 -2.01 9.86
CA PHE A 176 6.49 -0.78 9.33
C PHE A 176 5.53 -0.10 10.31
N PHE A 177 5.10 -0.85 11.32
CA PHE A 177 4.07 -0.44 12.27
C PHE A 177 4.70 -0.21 13.63
N GLY A 178 4.44 0.97 14.21
CA GLY A 178 4.81 1.29 15.58
C GLY A 178 3.72 0.87 16.56
N ASP A 179 3.79 1.41 17.78
CA ASP A 179 2.78 1.16 18.81
C ASP A 179 1.47 1.91 18.49
N THR A 180 1.59 3.06 17.83
CA THR A 180 0.46 3.89 17.38
C THR A 180 0.38 3.90 15.85
N ILE A 181 -0.73 3.38 15.31
CA ILE A 181 -0.98 3.27 13.88
C ILE A 181 -2.15 4.16 13.50
N LEU A 182 -1.89 5.19 12.70
CA LEU A 182 -2.91 6.10 12.21
C LEU A 182 -3.57 5.55 10.94
N PRO A 183 -4.90 5.43 10.83
CA PRO A 183 -5.54 5.00 9.59
C PRO A 183 -5.67 6.17 8.60
N TYR A 184 -5.42 5.91 7.32
CA TYR A 184 -5.84 6.77 6.21
C TYR A 184 -6.92 6.04 5.41
N PHE A 185 -8.14 6.56 5.44
CA PHE A 185 -9.28 5.91 4.80
C PHE A 185 -9.30 6.21 3.31
N MET A 186 -9.33 5.16 2.49
CA MET A 186 -9.50 5.23 1.05
C MET A 186 -10.82 4.59 0.63
N SER A 187 -11.40 5.08 -0.47
CA SER A 187 -12.60 4.48 -1.04
C SER A 187 -12.32 3.04 -1.51
N LYS A 188 -13.36 2.24 -1.68
CA LYS A 188 -13.22 0.89 -2.21
C LYS A 188 -12.59 0.88 -3.61
N ILE A 189 -12.93 1.85 -4.44
CA ILE A 189 -12.41 1.99 -5.81
C ILE A 189 -10.92 2.34 -5.76
N ASP A 190 -10.54 3.35 -4.99
CA ASP A 190 -9.15 3.80 -4.88
C ASP A 190 -8.24 2.80 -4.16
N SER A 191 -8.85 1.78 -3.53
CA SER A 191 -8.17 0.73 -2.75
C SER A 191 -7.96 -0.57 -3.52
N ILE A 192 -8.15 -0.58 -4.84
CA ILE A 192 -7.84 -1.76 -5.64
C ILE A 192 -6.33 -1.99 -5.61
N ASP A 193 -5.97 -3.19 -5.22
CA ASP A 193 -4.60 -3.71 -5.20
C ASP A 193 -4.53 -4.89 -6.16
N ILE A 194 -3.60 -4.89 -7.09
CA ILE A 194 -3.53 -5.90 -8.16
C ILE A 194 -2.69 -7.07 -7.67
N ASP A 195 -3.35 -8.11 -7.21
CA ASP A 195 -2.75 -9.37 -6.80
C ASP A 195 -2.98 -10.48 -7.84
N ASP A 196 -4.09 -10.40 -8.61
CA ASP A 196 -4.45 -11.40 -9.60
C ASP A 196 -5.01 -10.80 -10.91
N GLN A 197 -5.43 -11.69 -11.82
CA GLN A 197 -5.98 -11.30 -13.12
C GLN A 197 -7.34 -10.58 -12.99
N LEU A 198 -8.12 -10.90 -11.99
CA LEU A 198 -9.43 -10.27 -11.77
C LEU A 198 -9.25 -8.82 -11.31
N ASP A 199 -8.32 -8.58 -10.40
CA ASP A 199 -7.96 -7.23 -9.95
C ASP A 199 -7.45 -6.39 -11.12
N TRP A 200 -6.66 -7.01 -12.02
CA TRP A 200 -6.19 -6.34 -13.23
C TRP A 200 -7.36 -5.87 -14.10
N ILE A 201 -8.33 -6.75 -14.37
CA ILE A 201 -9.52 -6.42 -15.17
C ILE A 201 -10.34 -5.31 -14.51
N PHE A 202 -10.50 -5.35 -13.18
CA PHE A 202 -11.19 -4.32 -12.43
C PHE A 202 -10.47 -2.98 -12.54
N ALA A 203 -9.16 -2.95 -12.29
CA ALA A 203 -8.36 -1.73 -12.40
C ALA A 203 -8.44 -1.14 -13.82
N GLU A 204 -8.29 -1.97 -14.85
CA GLU A 204 -8.36 -1.55 -16.24
C GLU A 204 -9.74 -0.98 -16.62
N THR A 205 -10.80 -1.66 -16.20
CA THR A 205 -12.17 -1.22 -16.43
C THR A 205 -12.45 0.13 -15.77
N ILE A 206 -11.99 0.32 -14.53
CA ILE A 206 -12.15 1.57 -13.81
C ILE A 206 -11.37 2.68 -14.48
N ILE A 207 -10.11 2.47 -14.85
CA ILE A 207 -9.28 3.48 -15.50
C ILE A 207 -9.89 3.94 -16.84
N LYS A 208 -10.39 2.99 -17.64
CA LYS A 208 -11.06 3.29 -18.92
C LYS A 208 -12.35 4.10 -18.72
N ASN A 209 -13.06 3.88 -17.63
CA ASN A 209 -14.37 4.50 -17.37
C ASN A 209 -14.34 5.60 -16.30
N LEU A 210 -13.18 6.03 -15.82
CA LEU A 210 -13.05 7.03 -14.74
C LEU A 210 -13.90 8.28 -15.00
N LYS A 211 -13.91 8.81 -16.22
CA LYS A 211 -14.72 9.99 -16.60
C LYS A 211 -16.22 9.79 -16.40
N ASN A 212 -16.71 8.55 -16.55
CA ASN A 212 -18.12 8.21 -16.43
C ASN A 212 -18.51 7.89 -14.99
N LEU A 213 -17.63 7.22 -14.23
CA LEU A 213 -17.86 6.86 -12.83
C LEU A 213 -17.95 8.08 -11.91
N TRP A 214 -17.25 9.18 -12.22
CA TRP A 214 -17.33 10.43 -11.43
C TRP A 214 -18.60 11.24 -11.70
N LYS A 215 -19.39 10.90 -12.75
CA LYS A 215 -20.70 11.52 -13.01
C LYS A 215 -21.85 10.89 -12.22
N ILE A 216 -21.59 9.79 -11.50
CA ILE A 216 -22.60 9.02 -10.73
C ILE A 216 -22.55 9.40 -9.22
N LYS A 217 -21.83 10.45 -8.88
CA LYS A 217 -21.82 11.02 -7.51
C LYS A 217 -22.83 12.11 -7.35
#